data_9049b35ef679395af523c9b232e1204a
#
_entry.id   9049b35ef679395af523c9b232e1204a
#
_cell.length_a   1.000
_cell.length_b   1.000
_cell.length_c   1.000
_cell.angle_alpha   90.00
_cell.angle_beta   90.00
_cell.angle_gamma   90.00
#
_symmetry.space_group_name_H-M   'P 1'
#
loop_
_entity.id
_entity.type
_entity.pdbx_description
1 polymer ?
#
loop_
_entity_poly.entity_id
_entity_poly.type
_entity_poly.pdbx_seq_one_letter_code
_entity_poly.pdbx_strand_id
1 'polypeptide(L)'
;MILDELAAHARERVAADKAKISLADMKAQAEALPKGDFRFEKALSGKECAFICEVKKASPSKGVIDPVFDFEKIAQSYEDAGADCVSCPTEPKWFLGSDEIFKKVRGIVTKPMIRKDFTVDEYQIYQAKVLGADAVLLICTLLDTETIRDYIGICDKLGISALVETHDAQEMRSAVRAGARLIGVNNRNLKDFTVDLGNAARLREGAPDGTVFVAESGVSSPADAAALRKTGADAVLVGEYLMRAADKKQALDALREATK
;
A
#
# COMPACT_ATOMS: atom_id res chain seq x y z
N MET A 1 2.78 19.58 -8.82
CA MET A 1 1.75 18.47 -8.92
C MET A 1 1.35 18.04 -7.52
N ILE A 2 0.19 17.40 -7.34
CA ILE A 2 -0.23 16.97 -5.99
C ILE A 2 0.81 16.05 -5.32
N LEU A 3 1.49 15.22 -6.09
CA LEU A 3 2.54 14.33 -5.57
C LEU A 3 3.72 15.10 -4.98
N ASP A 4 4.11 16.23 -5.58
CA ASP A 4 5.20 17.08 -5.06
C ASP A 4 4.81 17.70 -3.70
N GLU A 5 3.54 18.11 -3.57
CA GLU A 5 3.01 18.67 -2.32
C GLU A 5 2.95 17.59 -1.21
N LEU A 6 2.51 16.37 -1.57
CA LEU A 6 2.48 15.22 -0.67
C LEU A 6 3.90 14.84 -0.20
N ALA A 7 4.86 14.81 -1.13
CA ALA A 7 6.26 14.54 -0.80
C ALA A 7 6.89 15.65 0.06
N ALA A 8 6.61 16.91 -0.23
CA ALA A 8 7.09 18.03 0.58
C ALA A 8 6.55 17.95 2.01
N HIS A 9 5.24 17.73 2.16
CA HIS A 9 4.62 17.56 3.48
C HIS A 9 5.14 16.32 4.22
N ALA A 10 5.43 15.23 3.50
CA ALA A 10 6.06 14.06 4.10
C ALA A 10 7.46 14.39 4.66
N ARG A 11 8.29 15.16 3.93
CA ARG A 11 9.61 15.61 4.41
C ARG A 11 9.50 16.49 5.65
N GLU A 12 8.52 17.40 5.71
CA GLU A 12 8.26 18.24 6.89
C GLU A 12 7.90 17.38 8.11
N ARG A 13 7.02 16.38 7.93
CA ARG A 13 6.65 15.44 9.00
C ARG A 13 7.85 14.64 9.49
N VAL A 14 8.64 14.10 8.58
CA VAL A 14 9.86 13.35 8.93
C VAL A 14 10.84 14.22 9.71
N ALA A 15 11.06 15.48 9.30
CA ALA A 15 11.92 16.40 10.02
C ALA A 15 11.40 16.66 11.46
N ALA A 16 10.10 16.87 11.61
CA ALA A 16 9.46 17.04 12.92
C ALA A 16 9.55 15.78 13.80
N ASP A 17 9.43 14.59 13.21
CA ASP A 17 9.53 13.32 13.93
C ASP A 17 10.97 13.01 14.33
N LYS A 18 11.96 13.27 13.46
CA LYS A 18 13.40 13.17 13.77
C LYS A 18 13.83 14.10 14.91
N ALA A 19 13.15 15.25 15.08
CA ALA A 19 13.40 16.14 16.21
C ALA A 19 12.90 15.59 17.56
N LYS A 20 11.91 14.67 17.54
CA LYS A 20 11.39 13.99 18.74
C LYS A 20 12.16 12.72 19.05
N ILE A 21 12.39 11.90 18.03
CA ILE A 21 13.13 10.63 18.11
C ILE A 21 14.14 10.64 16.95
N SER A 22 15.43 10.59 17.28
CA SER A 22 16.47 10.60 16.26
C SER A 22 16.39 9.41 15.33
N LEU A 23 16.98 9.51 14.12
CA LEU A 23 17.08 8.37 13.20
C LEU A 23 17.79 7.18 13.87
N ALA A 24 18.84 7.44 14.63
CA ALA A 24 19.60 6.39 15.34
C ALA A 24 18.73 5.66 16.36
N ASP A 25 17.94 6.40 17.14
CA ASP A 25 17.04 5.82 18.14
C ASP A 25 15.86 5.08 17.50
N MET A 26 15.28 5.63 16.42
CA MET A 26 14.18 4.98 15.68
C MET A 26 14.66 3.67 15.04
N LYS A 27 15.87 3.68 14.47
CA LYS A 27 16.52 2.50 13.92
C LYS A 27 16.78 1.44 15.00
N ALA A 28 17.35 1.86 16.14
CA ALA A 28 17.60 0.95 17.27
C ALA A 28 16.29 0.33 17.79
N GLN A 29 15.21 1.11 17.89
CA GLN A 29 13.89 0.58 18.28
C GLN A 29 13.36 -0.45 17.27
N ALA A 30 13.48 -0.17 15.97
CA ALA A 30 13.02 -1.08 14.94
C ALA A 30 13.84 -2.39 14.89
N GLU A 31 15.17 -2.29 15.04
CA GLU A 31 16.09 -3.44 15.03
C GLU A 31 16.00 -4.29 16.31
N ALA A 32 15.52 -3.73 17.43
CA ALA A 32 15.24 -4.46 18.66
C ALA A 32 13.99 -5.35 18.57
N LEU A 33 13.11 -5.10 17.59
CA LEU A 33 11.94 -5.94 17.36
C LEU A 33 12.33 -7.22 16.60
N PRO A 34 11.58 -8.32 16.80
CA PRO A 34 11.81 -9.53 16.02
C PRO A 34 11.79 -9.25 14.51
N LYS A 35 12.77 -9.81 13.79
CA LYS A 35 12.75 -9.74 12.33
C LYS A 35 11.46 -10.37 11.82
N GLY A 36 10.76 -9.69 10.92
CA GLY A 36 9.58 -10.23 10.24
C GLY A 36 9.96 -11.33 9.24
N ASP A 37 8.95 -11.92 8.64
CA ASP A 37 9.08 -13.05 7.71
C ASP A 37 8.42 -12.74 6.35
N PHE A 38 8.27 -11.47 6.00
CA PHE A 38 7.65 -11.00 4.75
C PHE A 38 6.20 -11.48 4.59
N ARG A 39 5.46 -11.53 5.69
CA ARG A 39 4.08 -12.06 5.70
C ARG A 39 3.14 -11.31 4.75
N PHE A 40 3.42 -10.04 4.40
CA PHE A 40 2.60 -9.28 3.45
C PHE A 40 2.73 -9.84 2.03
N GLU A 41 3.95 -9.98 1.50
CA GLU A 41 4.14 -10.54 0.15
C GLU A 41 3.73 -12.03 0.09
N LYS A 42 3.95 -12.80 1.17
CA LYS A 42 3.49 -14.19 1.26
C LYS A 42 1.95 -14.31 1.20
N ALA A 43 1.23 -13.38 1.83
CA ALA A 43 -0.23 -13.41 1.82
C ALA A 43 -0.83 -13.09 0.44
N LEU A 44 -0.07 -12.42 -0.42
CA LEU A 44 -0.47 -12.09 -1.79
C LEU A 44 -0.06 -13.13 -2.82
N SER A 45 0.87 -14.03 -2.47
CA SER A 45 1.42 -15.04 -3.39
C SER A 45 0.60 -16.32 -3.37
N GLY A 46 0.59 -17.06 -4.51
CA GLY A 46 0.06 -18.43 -4.57
C GLY A 46 -1.46 -18.55 -4.48
N LYS A 47 -2.18 -17.46 -4.67
CA LYS A 47 -3.66 -17.41 -4.70
C LYS A 47 -4.16 -17.11 -6.11
N GLU A 48 -5.44 -17.40 -6.37
CA GLU A 48 -6.09 -16.99 -7.61
C GLU A 48 -6.09 -15.48 -7.77
N CYS A 49 -6.54 -14.74 -6.74
CA CYS A 49 -6.40 -13.29 -6.62
C CYS A 49 -6.52 -12.90 -5.15
N ALA A 50 -5.53 -12.17 -4.62
CA ALA A 50 -5.58 -11.65 -3.26
C ALA A 50 -6.17 -10.23 -3.22
N PHE A 51 -6.75 -9.84 -2.08
CA PHE A 51 -7.33 -8.52 -1.88
C PHE A 51 -6.68 -7.78 -0.73
N ILE A 52 -6.13 -6.59 -1.04
CA ILE A 52 -5.65 -5.62 -0.07
C ILE A 52 -6.78 -4.63 0.20
N CYS A 53 -7.43 -4.73 1.37
CA CYS A 53 -8.56 -3.89 1.73
C CYS A 53 -8.08 -2.63 2.44
N GLU A 54 -8.46 -1.44 1.93
CA GLU A 54 -7.92 -0.17 2.43
C GLU A 54 -8.89 0.54 3.38
N VAL A 55 -8.42 0.84 4.60
CA VAL A 55 -9.11 1.65 5.62
C VAL A 55 -8.78 3.12 5.35
N LYS A 56 -9.62 3.82 4.56
CA LYS A 56 -9.32 5.15 4.03
C LYS A 56 -10.45 6.14 4.23
N LYS A 57 -10.19 7.24 4.95
CA LYS A 57 -11.15 8.31 5.20
C LYS A 57 -11.37 9.22 3.99
N ALA A 58 -10.28 9.61 3.36
CA ALA A 58 -10.27 10.60 2.27
C ALA A 58 -9.16 10.32 1.25
N SER A 59 -9.21 11.00 0.11
CA SER A 59 -8.13 11.02 -0.87
C SER A 59 -8.12 12.32 -1.67
N PRO A 60 -6.98 12.74 -2.27
CA PRO A 60 -6.91 13.95 -3.10
C PRO A 60 -7.91 13.96 -4.25
N SER A 61 -8.18 12.80 -4.84
CA SER A 61 -9.06 12.68 -6.02
C SER A 61 -10.56 12.64 -5.71
N LYS A 62 -10.95 12.32 -4.47
CA LYS A 62 -12.36 12.09 -4.07
C LYS A 62 -12.80 12.94 -2.89
N GLY A 63 -11.88 13.65 -2.24
CA GLY A 63 -12.17 14.31 -0.97
C GLY A 63 -12.51 13.30 0.12
N VAL A 64 -13.42 13.65 1.02
CA VAL A 64 -13.89 12.77 2.09
C VAL A 64 -14.77 11.65 1.52
N ILE A 65 -14.36 10.40 1.71
CA ILE A 65 -15.05 9.19 1.24
C ILE A 65 -16.06 8.74 2.30
N ASP A 66 -15.63 8.73 3.57
CA ASP A 66 -16.47 8.39 4.72
C ASP A 66 -16.37 9.50 5.78
N PRO A 67 -17.41 10.34 5.95
CA PRO A 67 -17.40 11.42 6.93
C PRO A 67 -17.45 10.93 8.38
N VAL A 68 -18.05 9.78 8.65
CA VAL A 68 -18.12 9.20 10.00
C VAL A 68 -16.80 8.52 10.37
N PHE A 69 -16.25 7.77 9.44
CA PHE A 69 -14.98 7.04 9.52
C PHE A 69 -14.76 6.29 10.84
N ASP A 70 -15.67 5.39 11.14
CA ASP A 70 -15.49 4.43 12.23
C ASP A 70 -14.46 3.37 11.82
N PHE A 71 -13.17 3.74 11.87
CA PHE A 71 -12.07 2.90 11.38
C PHE A 71 -11.93 1.61 12.19
N GLU A 72 -12.34 1.58 13.45
CA GLU A 72 -12.30 0.36 14.27
C GLU A 72 -13.31 -0.67 13.75
N LYS A 73 -14.55 -0.22 13.48
CA LYS A 73 -15.59 -1.06 12.88
C LYS A 73 -15.22 -1.50 11.46
N ILE A 74 -14.61 -0.61 10.67
CA ILE A 74 -14.15 -0.94 9.31
C ILE A 74 -13.06 -2.01 9.38
N ALA A 75 -12.06 -1.85 10.25
CA ALA A 75 -10.97 -2.80 10.44
C ALA A 75 -11.51 -4.18 10.87
N GLN A 76 -12.43 -4.22 11.85
CA GLN A 76 -13.09 -5.47 12.27
C GLN A 76 -13.85 -6.11 11.11
N SER A 77 -14.56 -5.32 10.31
CA SER A 77 -15.28 -5.83 9.15
C SER A 77 -14.36 -6.48 8.10
N TYR A 78 -13.15 -5.93 7.89
CA TYR A 78 -12.16 -6.52 6.99
C TYR A 78 -11.53 -7.80 7.57
N GLU A 79 -11.28 -7.83 8.89
CA GLU A 79 -10.82 -9.04 9.57
C GLU A 79 -11.84 -10.16 9.43
N ASP A 80 -13.13 -9.88 9.74
CA ASP A 80 -14.22 -10.84 9.69
C ASP A 80 -14.54 -11.30 8.24
N ALA A 81 -14.39 -10.40 7.27
CA ALA A 81 -14.53 -10.72 5.84
C ALA A 81 -13.36 -11.55 5.31
N GLY A 82 -12.31 -11.73 6.09
CA GLY A 82 -11.13 -12.50 5.71
C GLY A 82 -10.30 -11.82 4.64
N ALA A 83 -10.12 -10.48 4.70
CA ALA A 83 -9.17 -9.77 3.83
C ALA A 83 -7.80 -10.47 3.83
N ASP A 84 -7.10 -10.47 2.69
CA ASP A 84 -5.78 -11.09 2.62
C ASP A 84 -4.73 -10.20 3.26
N CYS A 85 -4.82 -8.88 3.00
CA CYS A 85 -4.03 -7.83 3.64
C CYS A 85 -4.88 -6.58 3.89
N VAL A 86 -4.39 -5.69 4.75
CA VAL A 86 -5.03 -4.41 5.04
C VAL A 86 -4.06 -3.27 4.69
N SER A 87 -4.56 -2.26 3.97
CA SER A 87 -3.87 -1.00 3.71
C SER A 87 -4.43 0.09 4.63
N CYS A 88 -3.55 0.86 5.27
CA CYS A 88 -3.96 1.95 6.13
C CYS A 88 -3.12 3.19 5.86
N PRO A 89 -3.70 4.23 5.21
CA PRO A 89 -3.04 5.51 5.00
C PRO A 89 -2.71 6.21 6.31
N THR A 90 -1.47 6.73 6.42
CA THR A 90 -1.03 7.53 7.57
C THR A 90 -0.79 9.01 7.24
N GLU A 91 -0.98 9.40 5.98
CA GLU A 91 -0.87 10.80 5.55
C GLU A 91 -2.03 11.64 6.13
N PRO A 92 -1.75 12.72 6.93
CA PRO A 92 -2.80 13.38 7.71
C PRO A 92 -3.55 14.50 6.99
N LYS A 93 -2.99 15.11 5.95
CA LYS A 93 -3.55 16.33 5.35
C LYS A 93 -4.60 16.03 4.27
N TRP A 94 -4.31 15.11 3.36
CA TRP A 94 -5.18 14.79 2.23
C TRP A 94 -5.91 13.46 2.38
N PHE A 95 -5.29 12.50 3.07
CA PHE A 95 -5.92 11.21 3.35
C PHE A 95 -6.60 11.18 4.71
N LEU A 96 -6.36 12.17 5.57
CA LEU A 96 -6.90 12.28 6.92
C LEU A 96 -6.60 11.03 7.76
N GLY A 97 -5.43 10.41 7.51
CA GLY A 97 -4.89 9.28 8.24
C GLY A 97 -4.01 9.71 9.40
N SER A 98 -3.49 8.76 10.16
CA SER A 98 -2.46 9.01 11.18
C SER A 98 -1.80 7.70 11.64
N ASP A 99 -0.62 7.82 12.27
CA ASP A 99 0.05 6.70 12.92
C ASP A 99 -0.78 6.13 14.08
N GLU A 100 -1.59 6.96 14.75
CA GLU A 100 -2.49 6.51 15.83
C GLU A 100 -3.62 5.64 15.29
N ILE A 101 -4.24 6.06 14.17
CA ILE A 101 -5.25 5.23 13.48
C ILE A 101 -4.60 3.92 13.06
N PHE A 102 -3.41 3.95 12.46
CA PHE A 102 -2.69 2.75 12.06
C PHE A 102 -2.47 1.78 13.23
N LYS A 103 -1.99 2.27 14.37
CA LYS A 103 -1.79 1.46 15.59
C LYS A 103 -3.08 0.82 16.10
N LYS A 104 -4.17 1.58 16.10
CA LYS A 104 -5.48 1.06 16.55
C LYS A 104 -6.00 -0.01 15.60
N VAL A 105 -5.93 0.23 14.27
CA VAL A 105 -6.27 -0.78 13.26
C VAL A 105 -5.39 -2.02 13.42
N ARG A 106 -4.06 -1.85 13.65
CA ARG A 106 -3.14 -2.97 13.91
C ARG A 106 -3.52 -3.80 15.13
N GLY A 107 -4.08 -3.17 16.16
CA GLY A 107 -4.58 -3.86 17.38
C GLY A 107 -5.83 -4.72 17.14
N ILE A 108 -6.56 -4.47 16.06
CA ILE A 108 -7.80 -5.18 15.70
C ILE A 108 -7.52 -6.31 14.70
N VAL A 109 -6.79 -6.00 13.60
CA VAL A 109 -6.59 -6.96 12.52
C VAL A 109 -5.36 -7.85 12.76
N THR A 110 -5.48 -9.14 12.48
CA THR A 110 -4.36 -10.09 12.50
C THR A 110 -3.67 -10.20 11.14
N LYS A 111 -4.34 -9.74 10.09
CA LYS A 111 -3.86 -9.77 8.69
C LYS A 111 -2.59 -8.91 8.51
N PRO A 112 -1.73 -9.22 7.53
CA PRO A 112 -0.61 -8.34 7.20
C PRO A 112 -1.09 -6.94 6.83
N MET A 113 -0.38 -5.91 7.32
CA MET A 113 -0.73 -4.51 7.09
C MET A 113 0.37 -3.75 6.38
N ILE A 114 0.00 -2.94 5.38
CA ILE A 114 0.87 -1.96 4.77
C ILE A 114 0.63 -0.57 5.37
N ARG A 115 1.70 0.11 5.79
CA ARG A 115 1.68 1.55 6.04
C ARG A 115 1.67 2.27 4.69
N LYS A 116 0.52 2.79 4.29
CA LYS A 116 0.35 3.51 3.02
C LYS A 116 0.66 4.99 3.27
N ASP A 117 1.88 5.39 2.96
CA ASP A 117 2.37 6.77 3.12
C ASP A 117 3.35 7.10 1.99
N PHE A 118 3.73 8.37 1.86
CA PHE A 118 4.73 8.85 0.91
C PHE A 118 6.10 8.70 1.56
N THR A 119 6.76 7.56 1.32
CA THR A 119 8.09 7.28 1.88
C THR A 119 9.14 8.07 1.11
N VAL A 120 9.73 9.05 1.78
CA VAL A 120 10.76 9.96 1.23
C VAL A 120 12.08 9.89 2.00
N ASP A 121 12.12 9.13 3.09
CA ASP A 121 13.27 9.00 3.98
C ASP A 121 13.27 7.63 4.67
N GLU A 122 14.45 7.04 4.87
CA GLU A 122 14.60 5.74 5.55
C GLU A 122 13.98 5.70 6.95
N TYR A 123 13.90 6.86 7.62
CA TYR A 123 13.25 6.99 8.92
C TYR A 123 11.85 6.40 8.93
N GLN A 124 11.08 6.62 7.87
CA GLN A 124 9.70 6.15 7.77
C GLN A 124 9.60 4.62 7.68
N ILE A 125 10.65 3.95 7.18
CA ILE A 125 10.70 2.48 7.11
C ILE A 125 10.89 1.91 8.52
N TYR A 126 11.83 2.45 9.29
CA TYR A 126 12.03 2.07 10.69
C TYR A 126 10.80 2.38 11.54
N GLN A 127 10.23 3.58 11.36
CA GLN A 127 8.99 4.00 12.02
C GLN A 127 7.83 3.04 11.69
N ALA A 128 7.67 2.62 10.44
CA ALA A 128 6.65 1.65 10.04
C ALA A 128 6.81 0.32 10.77
N LYS A 129 8.05 -0.19 10.91
CA LYS A 129 8.34 -1.40 11.68
C LYS A 129 7.93 -1.25 13.14
N VAL A 130 8.25 -0.13 13.77
CA VAL A 130 7.87 0.18 15.17
C VAL A 130 6.36 0.29 15.34
N LEU A 131 5.65 0.79 14.32
CA LEU A 131 4.19 0.84 14.29
C LEU A 131 3.53 -0.54 14.12
N GLY A 132 4.29 -1.57 13.77
CA GLY A 132 3.79 -2.91 13.51
C GLY A 132 3.33 -3.15 12.07
N ALA A 133 3.84 -2.36 11.12
CA ALA A 133 3.60 -2.60 9.70
C ALA A 133 4.38 -3.83 9.20
N ASP A 134 3.74 -4.58 8.29
CA ASP A 134 4.33 -5.71 7.59
C ASP A 134 4.86 -5.31 6.20
N ALA A 135 4.49 -4.11 5.73
CA ALA A 135 4.95 -3.55 4.47
C ALA A 135 4.95 -2.01 4.49
N VAL A 136 5.75 -1.43 3.61
CA VAL A 136 5.78 0.01 3.29
C VAL A 136 5.59 0.23 1.80
N LEU A 137 5.16 1.45 1.42
CA LEU A 137 5.04 1.88 0.04
C LEU A 137 6.29 2.64 -0.39
N LEU A 138 6.87 2.26 -1.53
CA LEU A 138 7.93 2.99 -2.21
C LEU A 138 7.44 3.41 -3.60
N ILE A 139 7.49 4.70 -3.94
CA ILE A 139 6.91 5.24 -5.18
C ILE A 139 8.02 5.63 -6.14
N CYS A 140 8.08 5.00 -7.32
CA CYS A 140 9.11 5.25 -8.33
C CYS A 140 9.16 6.69 -8.84
N THR A 141 8.03 7.39 -8.87
CA THR A 141 7.99 8.82 -9.23
C THR A 141 8.73 9.71 -8.20
N LEU A 142 8.84 9.28 -6.94
CA LEU A 142 9.47 10.05 -5.85
C LEU A 142 10.90 9.64 -5.56
N LEU A 143 11.28 8.41 -5.90
CA LEU A 143 12.54 7.80 -5.52
C LEU A 143 13.27 7.31 -6.78
N ASP A 144 14.56 7.55 -6.86
CA ASP A 144 15.38 6.95 -7.91
C ASP A 144 15.67 5.46 -7.64
N THR A 145 16.21 4.78 -8.64
CA THR A 145 16.46 3.33 -8.60
C THR A 145 17.38 2.93 -7.45
N GLU A 146 18.41 3.71 -7.15
CA GLU A 146 19.38 3.41 -6.09
C GLU A 146 18.73 3.56 -4.72
N THR A 147 17.98 4.64 -4.49
CA THR A 147 17.24 4.86 -3.26
C THR A 147 16.21 3.76 -3.01
N ILE A 148 15.48 3.32 -4.06
CA ILE A 148 14.54 2.20 -3.94
C ILE A 148 15.27 0.93 -3.54
N ARG A 149 16.44 0.63 -4.16
CA ARG A 149 17.26 -0.54 -3.81
C ARG A 149 17.71 -0.50 -2.36
N ASP A 150 18.20 0.65 -1.90
CA ASP A 150 18.65 0.83 -0.51
C ASP A 150 17.49 0.62 0.47
N TYR A 151 16.31 1.16 0.16
CA TYR A 151 15.13 1.03 1.01
C TYR A 151 14.59 -0.41 1.02
N ILE A 152 14.62 -1.12 -0.10
CA ILE A 152 14.36 -2.58 -0.13
C ILE A 152 15.35 -3.30 0.79
N GLY A 153 16.64 -2.93 0.75
CA GLY A 153 17.66 -3.51 1.64
C GLY A 153 17.38 -3.27 3.12
N ILE A 154 16.84 -2.11 3.49
CA ILE A 154 16.38 -1.85 4.87
C ILE A 154 15.18 -2.72 5.22
N CYS A 155 14.18 -2.80 4.34
CA CYS A 155 13.01 -3.65 4.52
C CYS A 155 13.41 -5.12 4.72
N ASP A 156 14.37 -5.61 3.93
CA ASP A 156 14.87 -6.98 4.02
C ASP A 156 15.56 -7.28 5.35
N LYS A 157 16.33 -6.34 5.89
CA LYS A 157 16.93 -6.47 7.23
C LYS A 157 15.87 -6.58 8.32
N LEU A 158 14.79 -5.79 8.21
CA LEU A 158 13.69 -5.76 9.16
C LEU A 158 12.66 -6.89 8.96
N GLY A 159 12.71 -7.58 7.80
CA GLY A 159 11.76 -8.63 7.41
C GLY A 159 10.36 -8.12 7.11
N ILE A 160 10.23 -6.88 6.62
CA ILE A 160 9.00 -6.31 6.12
C ILE A 160 9.05 -6.19 4.59
N SER A 161 7.89 -6.16 3.93
CA SER A 161 7.82 -6.09 2.47
C SER A 161 7.90 -4.64 1.97
N ALA A 162 8.46 -4.44 0.77
CA ALA A 162 8.40 -3.17 0.06
C ALA A 162 7.46 -3.30 -1.14
N LEU A 163 6.30 -2.64 -1.11
CA LEU A 163 5.44 -2.47 -2.28
C LEU A 163 5.97 -1.31 -3.11
N VAL A 164 6.56 -1.61 -4.26
CA VAL A 164 7.15 -0.61 -5.16
C VAL A 164 6.12 -0.22 -6.21
N GLU A 165 5.56 1.00 -6.06
CA GLU A 165 4.51 1.52 -6.94
C GLU A 165 5.11 2.12 -8.21
N THR A 166 4.52 1.75 -9.36
CA THR A 166 4.90 2.19 -10.71
C THR A 166 3.69 2.69 -11.49
N HIS A 167 3.92 3.66 -12.40
CA HIS A 167 2.89 4.28 -13.22
C HIS A 167 3.11 4.10 -14.72
N ASP A 168 4.35 3.84 -15.13
CA ASP A 168 4.73 3.68 -16.52
C ASP A 168 5.87 2.66 -16.71
N ALA A 169 6.23 2.41 -17.99
CA ALA A 169 7.25 1.44 -18.34
C ALA A 169 8.68 1.85 -17.88
N GLN A 170 8.95 3.14 -17.70
CA GLN A 170 10.24 3.59 -17.19
C GLN A 170 10.36 3.30 -15.69
N GLU A 171 9.31 3.58 -14.95
CA GLU A 171 9.22 3.27 -13.52
C GLU A 171 9.22 1.76 -13.26
N MET A 172 8.53 0.96 -14.11
CA MET A 172 8.59 -0.50 -14.05
C MET A 172 10.04 -0.98 -14.20
N ARG A 173 10.79 -0.49 -15.18
CA ARG A 173 12.21 -0.84 -15.34
C ARG A 173 13.04 -0.41 -14.14
N SER A 174 12.73 0.72 -13.50
CA SER A 174 13.41 1.19 -12.29
C SER A 174 13.16 0.24 -11.12
N ALA A 175 11.90 -0.15 -10.86
CA ALA A 175 11.52 -1.11 -9.83
C ALA A 175 12.23 -2.46 -10.01
N VAL A 176 12.23 -2.99 -11.23
CA VAL A 176 12.92 -4.25 -11.56
C VAL A 176 14.42 -4.16 -11.31
N ARG A 177 15.08 -3.09 -11.77
CA ARG A 177 16.52 -2.87 -11.54
C ARG A 177 16.85 -2.67 -10.07
N ALA A 178 15.95 -2.11 -9.28
CA ALA A 178 16.10 -1.98 -7.83
C ALA A 178 15.95 -3.32 -7.09
N GLY A 179 15.45 -4.38 -7.75
CA GLY A 179 15.26 -5.70 -7.16
C GLY A 179 13.91 -5.86 -6.46
N ALA A 180 12.88 -5.13 -6.87
CA ALA A 180 11.53 -5.24 -6.30
C ALA A 180 10.94 -6.63 -6.54
N ARG A 181 10.49 -7.28 -5.47
CA ARG A 181 9.78 -8.58 -5.50
C ARG A 181 8.26 -8.40 -5.50
N LEU A 182 7.80 -7.26 -5.03
CA LEU A 182 6.39 -6.89 -4.94
C LEU A 182 6.23 -5.54 -5.66
N ILE A 183 5.57 -5.55 -6.82
CA ILE A 183 5.40 -4.37 -7.66
C ILE A 183 3.92 -4.03 -7.76
N GLY A 184 3.60 -2.77 -7.42
CA GLY A 184 2.29 -2.20 -7.60
C GLY A 184 2.21 -1.41 -8.91
N VAL A 185 1.15 -1.60 -9.68
CA VAL A 185 0.83 -0.73 -10.81
C VAL A 185 -0.37 0.12 -10.46
N ASN A 186 -0.15 1.42 -10.37
CA ASN A 186 -1.22 2.36 -10.12
C ASN A 186 -1.92 2.73 -11.44
N ASN A 187 -3.18 2.31 -11.58
CA ASN A 187 -4.03 2.63 -12.73
C ASN A 187 -4.53 4.07 -12.72
N ARG A 188 -4.27 4.83 -11.65
CA ARG A 188 -4.63 6.25 -11.55
C ARG A 188 -3.45 7.13 -11.95
N ASN A 189 -3.67 7.99 -12.93
CA ASN A 189 -2.74 9.06 -13.25
C ASN A 189 -2.75 10.13 -12.12
N LEU A 190 -1.61 10.37 -11.49
CA LEU A 190 -1.51 11.32 -10.36
C LEU A 190 -1.51 12.80 -10.82
N LYS A 191 -1.50 13.08 -12.13
CA LYS A 191 -1.55 14.46 -12.67
C LYS A 191 -2.98 14.98 -12.82
N ASP A 192 -3.91 14.12 -13.26
CA ASP A 192 -5.28 14.48 -13.61
C ASP A 192 -6.33 13.55 -12.96
N PHE A 193 -5.89 12.56 -12.19
CA PHE A 193 -6.71 11.56 -11.50
C PHE A 193 -7.54 10.66 -12.42
N THR A 194 -7.30 10.67 -13.72
CA THR A 194 -7.91 9.69 -14.63
C THR A 194 -7.50 8.26 -14.27
N VAL A 195 -8.40 7.32 -14.51
CA VAL A 195 -8.18 5.89 -14.23
C VAL A 195 -8.24 5.11 -15.54
N ASP A 196 -7.20 4.31 -15.77
CA ASP A 196 -7.10 3.41 -16.91
C ASP A 196 -6.69 2.00 -16.44
N LEU A 197 -7.65 1.09 -16.35
CA LEU A 197 -7.39 -0.30 -15.94
C LEU A 197 -6.47 -1.05 -16.92
N GLY A 198 -6.39 -0.58 -18.17
CA GLY A 198 -5.47 -1.12 -19.18
C GLY A 198 -3.99 -0.86 -18.83
N ASN A 199 -3.69 0.06 -17.90
CA ASN A 199 -2.32 0.32 -17.48
C ASN A 199 -1.66 -0.91 -16.86
N ALA A 200 -2.38 -1.62 -16.00
CA ALA A 200 -1.89 -2.87 -15.40
C ALA A 200 -1.53 -3.91 -16.47
N ALA A 201 -2.38 -4.07 -17.50
CA ALA A 201 -2.10 -5.00 -18.62
C ALA A 201 -0.83 -4.62 -19.37
N ARG A 202 -0.67 -3.32 -19.71
CA ARG A 202 0.51 -2.83 -20.46
C ARG A 202 1.82 -3.01 -19.68
N LEU A 203 1.77 -2.85 -18.36
CA LEU A 203 2.98 -2.92 -17.53
C LEU A 203 3.30 -4.34 -17.05
N ARG A 204 2.33 -5.26 -17.08
CA ARG A 204 2.55 -6.65 -16.65
C ARG A 204 3.69 -7.35 -17.40
N GLU A 205 3.82 -7.08 -18.71
CA GLU A 205 4.89 -7.65 -19.53
C GLU A 205 6.30 -7.23 -19.09
N GLY A 206 6.42 -6.09 -18.40
CA GLY A 206 7.69 -5.58 -17.87
C GLY A 206 8.08 -6.18 -16.53
N ALA A 207 7.16 -6.86 -15.84
CA ALA A 207 7.43 -7.47 -14.54
C ALA A 207 8.02 -8.89 -14.73
N PRO A 208 9.17 -9.22 -14.09
CA PRO A 208 9.78 -10.55 -14.18
C PRO A 208 8.87 -11.65 -13.61
N ASP A 209 9.09 -12.87 -14.07
CA ASP A 209 8.48 -14.04 -13.47
C ASP A 209 8.84 -14.15 -11.98
N GLY A 210 7.87 -14.55 -11.15
CA GLY A 210 8.03 -14.64 -9.70
C GLY A 210 7.84 -13.33 -8.95
N THR A 211 7.68 -12.19 -9.65
CA THR A 211 7.27 -10.93 -9.02
C THR A 211 5.80 -11.00 -8.64
N VAL A 212 5.47 -10.64 -7.39
CA VAL A 212 4.08 -10.44 -6.97
C VAL A 212 3.57 -9.12 -7.56
N PHE A 213 2.58 -9.21 -8.45
CA PHE A 213 2.04 -8.07 -9.19
C PHE A 213 0.71 -7.59 -8.60
N VAL A 214 0.69 -6.35 -8.11
CA VAL A 214 -0.48 -5.74 -7.48
C VAL A 214 -1.08 -4.68 -8.39
N ALA A 215 -2.37 -4.80 -8.72
CA ALA A 215 -3.10 -3.73 -9.40
C ALA A 215 -3.71 -2.78 -8.37
N GLU A 216 -3.39 -1.50 -8.48
CA GLU A 216 -3.87 -0.47 -7.58
C GLU A 216 -4.78 0.52 -8.30
N SER A 217 -5.80 1.01 -7.60
CA SER A 217 -6.79 1.97 -8.10
C SER A 217 -7.72 1.44 -9.19
N GLY A 218 -8.92 2.00 -9.25
CA GLY A 218 -9.87 1.84 -10.36
C GLY A 218 -10.96 0.80 -10.13
N VAL A 219 -10.92 0.01 -9.07
CA VAL A 219 -12.01 -0.93 -8.78
C VAL A 219 -13.24 -0.17 -8.26
N SER A 220 -14.29 -0.20 -9.04
CA SER A 220 -15.63 0.35 -8.72
C SER A 220 -16.73 -0.70 -8.77
N SER A 221 -16.42 -1.89 -9.28
CA SER A 221 -17.33 -3.02 -9.42
C SER A 221 -16.58 -4.36 -9.39
N PRO A 222 -17.26 -5.51 -9.18
CA PRO A 222 -16.69 -6.83 -9.35
C PRO A 222 -16.12 -7.07 -10.76
N ALA A 223 -16.73 -6.49 -11.80
CA ALA A 223 -16.24 -6.61 -13.17
C ALA A 223 -14.85 -5.97 -13.37
N ASP A 224 -14.56 -4.85 -12.67
CA ASP A 224 -13.24 -4.22 -12.71
C ASP A 224 -12.18 -5.12 -12.08
N ALA A 225 -12.49 -5.77 -10.95
CA ALA A 225 -11.59 -6.73 -10.32
C ALA A 225 -11.30 -7.93 -11.23
N ALA A 226 -12.34 -8.47 -11.90
CA ALA A 226 -12.20 -9.52 -12.89
C ALA A 226 -11.32 -9.09 -14.07
N ALA A 227 -11.47 -7.85 -14.55
CA ALA A 227 -10.64 -7.29 -15.61
C ALA A 227 -9.17 -7.20 -15.18
N LEU A 228 -8.90 -6.71 -13.96
CA LEU A 228 -7.54 -6.64 -13.41
C LEU A 228 -6.93 -8.02 -13.21
N ARG A 229 -7.70 -9.01 -12.72
CA ARG A 229 -7.23 -10.39 -12.60
C ARG A 229 -6.78 -10.95 -13.96
N LYS A 230 -7.53 -10.69 -15.02
CA LYS A 230 -7.18 -11.12 -16.40
C LYS A 230 -5.89 -10.50 -16.92
N THR A 231 -5.42 -9.39 -16.36
CA THR A 231 -4.09 -8.83 -16.70
C THR A 231 -2.93 -9.59 -16.07
N GLY A 232 -3.20 -10.63 -15.27
CA GLY A 232 -2.19 -11.37 -14.53
C GLY A 232 -1.84 -10.76 -13.17
N ALA A 233 -2.72 -9.92 -12.60
CA ALA A 233 -2.53 -9.42 -11.24
C ALA A 233 -2.69 -10.55 -10.22
N ASP A 234 -1.72 -10.68 -9.31
CA ASP A 234 -1.76 -11.60 -8.18
C ASP A 234 -2.63 -11.04 -7.05
N ALA A 235 -2.71 -9.71 -6.97
CA ALA A 235 -3.51 -9.03 -5.96
C ALA A 235 -4.11 -7.72 -6.49
N VAL A 236 -5.20 -7.30 -5.87
CA VAL A 236 -5.86 -6.02 -6.15
C VAL A 236 -6.01 -5.20 -4.85
N LEU A 237 -5.58 -3.94 -4.88
CA LEU A 237 -5.81 -3.01 -3.78
C LEU A 237 -7.13 -2.25 -3.99
N VAL A 238 -8.05 -2.40 -3.05
CA VAL A 238 -9.41 -1.85 -3.12
C VAL A 238 -9.70 -0.95 -1.92
N GLY A 239 -9.92 0.34 -2.19
CA GLY A 239 -10.30 1.33 -1.17
C GLY A 239 -11.75 1.79 -1.32
N GLU A 240 -12.01 2.73 -2.23
CA GLU A 240 -13.29 3.44 -2.31
C GLU A 240 -14.51 2.51 -2.40
N TYR A 241 -14.45 1.48 -3.23
CA TYR A 241 -15.55 0.53 -3.40
C TYR A 241 -15.94 -0.14 -2.06
N LEU A 242 -14.95 -0.67 -1.34
CA LEU A 242 -15.20 -1.31 -0.05
C LEU A 242 -15.60 -0.29 1.03
N MET A 243 -14.99 0.90 1.04
CA MET A 243 -15.34 1.95 2.01
C MET A 243 -16.80 2.38 1.89
N ARG A 244 -17.33 2.48 0.66
CA ARG A 244 -18.74 2.87 0.39
C ARG A 244 -19.74 1.73 0.59
N ALA A 245 -19.29 0.47 0.61
CA ALA A 245 -20.17 -0.67 0.80
C ALA A 245 -20.78 -0.68 2.21
N ALA A 246 -22.10 -0.86 2.29
CA ALA A 246 -22.81 -1.02 3.57
C ALA A 246 -22.39 -2.34 4.27
N ASP A 247 -22.26 -3.42 3.52
CA ASP A 247 -21.75 -4.72 3.96
C ASP A 247 -20.42 -5.01 3.24
N LYS A 248 -19.32 -4.85 3.99
CA LYS A 248 -17.96 -5.03 3.45
C LYS A 248 -17.63 -6.49 3.16
N LYS A 249 -18.23 -7.42 3.93
CA LYS A 249 -18.05 -8.84 3.67
C LYS A 249 -18.71 -9.24 2.35
N GLN A 250 -19.97 -8.86 2.15
CA GLN A 250 -20.68 -9.14 0.92
C GLN A 250 -19.97 -8.54 -0.30
N ALA A 251 -19.47 -7.29 -0.15
CA ALA A 251 -18.73 -6.63 -1.21
C ALA A 251 -17.41 -7.34 -1.55
N LEU A 252 -16.64 -7.79 -0.55
CA LEU A 252 -15.41 -8.53 -0.77
C LEU A 252 -15.67 -9.92 -1.36
N ASP A 253 -16.72 -10.62 -0.90
CA ASP A 253 -17.12 -11.92 -1.44
C ASP A 253 -17.51 -11.80 -2.93
N ALA A 254 -18.20 -10.71 -3.32
CA ALA A 254 -18.54 -10.43 -4.72
C ALA A 254 -17.28 -10.17 -5.59
N LEU A 255 -16.28 -9.47 -5.06
CA LEU A 255 -15.00 -9.29 -5.74
C LEU A 255 -14.27 -10.62 -5.94
N ARG A 256 -14.23 -11.46 -4.91
CA ARG A 256 -13.59 -12.79 -4.97
C ARG A 256 -14.27 -13.70 -5.99
N GLU A 257 -15.60 -13.74 -5.98
CA GLU A 257 -16.34 -14.56 -6.94
C GLU A 257 -16.06 -14.15 -8.39
N ALA A 258 -15.94 -12.84 -8.64
CA ALA A 258 -15.67 -12.33 -9.98
C ALA A 258 -14.23 -12.62 -10.47
N THR A 259 -13.30 -12.94 -9.55
CA THR A 259 -11.88 -13.18 -9.87
C THR A 259 -11.49 -14.67 -9.93
N LYS A 260 -12.44 -15.57 -9.71
CA LYS A 260 -12.29 -17.00 -9.94
C LYS A 260 -12.30 -17.27 -11.46
#